data_286b8e71817bd305c8ed1ca63e030890
#
_entry.id   286b8e71817bd305c8ed1ca63e030890
#
_cell.length_a   1.000
_cell.length_b   1.000
_cell.length_c   1.000
_cell.angle_alpha   90.00
_cell.angle_beta   90.00
_cell.angle_gamma   90.00
#
_symmetry.space_group_name_H-M   'P 1'
#
loop_
_entity.id
_entity.type
_entity.pdbx_description
1 polymer ?
#
loop_
_entity_poly.entity_id
_entity_poly.type
_entity_poly.pdbx_seq_one_letter_code
_entity_poly.pdbx_strand_id
1 'polypeptide(L)'
;SFAKNNPVSQAMDGMINVLESLGLSKKQKKLEGFYESVRIRAEGLDNLKAKQDIIVQLYDKFFKVGFSKTTEKLGIVFTPTEVVDFIVYSVEAALNKYFGKSLSDIGVNVLDPFTGTGTFITRILQSGLVSKEDMFRKYTQELHANEIVLLSYYIAAINIEETYNTLTDNEKYEPFEGIVLTDTFESTEKEDVIDDDIFGDNERRIKRQREIPINVIVGNPPYSARQTNDN
;
A
#
# COMPACT_ATOMS: atom_id res chain seq x y z
N SER A 1 10.42 14.40 5.11
CA SER A 1 9.73 13.37 5.91
C SER A 1 8.41 13.02 5.26
N PHE A 2 8.00 11.77 5.29
CA PHE A 2 6.75 11.23 4.74
C PHE A 2 5.54 12.14 5.04
N ALA A 3 5.30 12.44 6.32
CA ALA A 3 4.14 13.22 6.76
C ALA A 3 4.02 14.61 6.11
N LYS A 4 5.14 15.22 5.71
CA LYS A 4 5.13 16.56 5.09
C LYS A 4 4.94 16.55 3.58
N ASN A 5 5.18 15.42 2.93
CA ASN A 5 5.23 15.33 1.47
C ASN A 5 4.14 14.41 0.88
N ASN A 6 3.45 13.62 1.72
CA ASN A 6 2.35 12.78 1.25
C ASN A 6 1.03 13.56 1.29
N PRO A 7 0.32 13.69 0.15
CA PRO A 7 -0.94 14.46 0.07
C PRO A 7 -2.02 13.96 1.03
N VAL A 8 -2.12 12.65 1.21
CA VAL A 8 -3.10 12.05 2.13
C VAL A 8 -2.74 12.38 3.59
N SER A 9 -1.44 12.38 3.92
CA SER A 9 -0.96 12.85 5.24
C SER A 9 -1.37 14.29 5.53
N GLN A 10 -1.19 15.17 4.55
CA GLN A 10 -1.54 16.59 4.68
C GLN A 10 -3.06 16.77 4.85
N ALA A 11 -3.86 16.04 4.08
CA ALA A 11 -5.32 16.06 4.22
C ALA A 11 -5.76 15.53 5.59
N MET A 12 -5.14 14.45 6.08
CA MET A 12 -5.42 13.91 7.42
C MET A 12 -5.02 14.87 8.53
N ASP A 13 -3.87 15.53 8.43
CA ASP A 13 -3.44 16.55 9.39
C ASP A 13 -4.44 17.72 9.41
N GLY A 14 -4.94 18.13 8.24
CA GLY A 14 -6.00 19.14 8.14
C GLY A 14 -7.28 18.69 8.86
N MET A 15 -7.74 17.46 8.65
CA MET A 15 -8.92 16.90 9.32
C MET A 15 -8.71 16.79 10.85
N ILE A 16 -7.54 16.35 11.31
CA ILE A 16 -7.20 16.24 12.72
C ILE A 16 -7.26 17.63 13.37
N ASN A 17 -6.68 18.66 12.76
CA ASN A 17 -6.72 20.02 13.26
C ASN A 17 -8.17 20.56 13.39
N VAL A 18 -9.04 20.24 12.45
CA VAL A 18 -10.48 20.59 12.52
C VAL A 18 -11.15 19.84 13.68
N LEU A 19 -10.92 18.54 13.84
CA LEU A 19 -11.48 17.72 14.93
C LEU A 19 -10.98 18.17 16.29
N GLU A 20 -9.72 18.59 16.42
CA GLU A 20 -9.16 19.17 17.64
C GLU A 20 -9.81 20.50 17.98
N SER A 21 -10.04 21.37 17.00
CA SER A 21 -10.73 22.64 17.19
C SER A 21 -12.18 22.45 17.68
N LEU A 22 -12.80 21.33 17.34
CA LEU A 22 -14.14 20.92 17.80
C LEU A 22 -14.13 20.23 19.18
N GLY A 23 -12.97 20.13 19.85
CA GLY A 23 -12.84 19.58 21.21
C GLY A 23 -12.95 18.05 21.29
N LEU A 24 -12.77 17.33 20.19
CA LEU A 24 -12.81 15.86 20.15
C LEU A 24 -11.53 15.16 20.60
N SER A 25 -10.48 15.93 20.97
CA SER A 25 -9.17 15.43 21.43
C SER A 25 -9.20 14.55 22.69
N LYS A 26 -10.30 14.54 23.47
CA LYS A 26 -10.42 13.72 24.68
C LYS A 26 -10.31 12.20 24.46
N LYS A 27 -10.42 11.71 23.22
CA LYS A 27 -10.28 10.29 22.88
C LYS A 27 -8.83 9.86 22.60
N GLN A 28 -7.92 10.79 22.32
CA GLN A 28 -6.50 10.49 22.04
C GLN A 28 -5.75 9.90 23.24
N LYS A 29 -6.06 10.34 24.48
CA LYS A 29 -5.41 9.83 25.70
C LYS A 29 -5.53 8.33 25.91
N LYS A 30 -6.54 7.66 25.32
CA LYS A 30 -6.67 6.21 25.39
C LYS A 30 -5.72 5.45 24.46
N LEU A 31 -5.15 6.12 23.45
CA LEU A 31 -4.24 5.54 22.46
C LEU A 31 -2.76 5.79 22.79
N GLU A 32 -2.44 6.69 23.73
CA GLU A 32 -1.05 7.00 24.09
C GLU A 32 -0.28 5.76 24.56
N GLY A 33 -0.89 4.91 25.41
CA GLY A 33 -0.27 3.66 25.84
C GLY A 33 -0.07 2.65 24.72
N PHE A 34 -0.93 2.67 23.72
CA PHE A 34 -0.77 1.84 22.51
C PHE A 34 0.39 2.36 21.67
N TYR A 35 0.45 3.64 21.38
CA TYR A 35 1.55 4.26 20.62
C TYR A 35 2.91 4.05 21.29
N GLU A 36 2.98 4.21 22.62
CA GLU A 36 4.20 3.97 23.38
C GLU A 36 4.65 2.49 23.27
N SER A 37 3.72 1.55 23.38
CA SER A 37 4.04 0.11 23.24
C SER A 37 4.54 -0.25 21.83
N VAL A 38 4.02 0.43 20.81
CA VAL A 38 4.47 0.27 19.40
C VAL A 38 5.87 0.84 19.24
N ARG A 39 6.11 2.04 19.78
CA ARG A 39 7.41 2.71 19.72
C ARG A 39 8.50 1.86 20.38
N ILE A 40 8.27 1.38 21.59
CA ILE A 40 9.23 0.53 22.33
C ILE A 40 9.56 -0.76 21.55
N ARG A 41 8.59 -1.36 20.85
CA ARG A 41 8.81 -2.57 20.05
C ARG A 41 9.55 -2.29 18.74
N ALA A 42 9.39 -1.10 18.18
CA ALA A 42 10.07 -0.67 16.97
C ALA A 42 11.49 -0.14 17.25
N GLU A 43 11.74 0.37 18.46
CA GLU A 43 13.07 0.80 18.90
C GLU A 43 14.02 -0.41 19.02
N GLY A 44 15.17 -0.35 18.35
CA GLY A 44 16.18 -1.42 18.39
C GLY A 44 16.07 -2.47 17.28
N LEU A 45 15.19 -2.28 16.31
CA LEU A 45 15.12 -3.12 15.13
C LEU A 45 15.92 -2.47 13.98
N ASP A 46 17.12 -2.99 13.73
CA ASP A 46 17.95 -2.52 12.62
C ASP A 46 17.60 -3.21 11.28
N ASN A 47 16.69 -4.22 11.31
CA ASN A 47 16.35 -5.01 10.14
C ASN A 47 14.99 -4.55 9.57
N LEU A 48 15.00 -4.14 8.30
CA LEU A 48 13.83 -3.68 7.56
C LEU A 48 12.69 -4.72 7.56
N LYS A 49 13.02 -6.00 7.39
CA LYS A 49 12.05 -7.10 7.42
C LYS A 49 11.35 -7.18 8.77
N ALA A 50 12.11 -7.08 9.87
CA ALA A 50 11.54 -7.12 11.22
C ALA A 50 10.63 -5.90 11.51
N LYS A 51 10.97 -4.72 10.99
CA LYS A 51 10.11 -3.52 11.07
C LYS A 51 8.80 -3.73 10.31
N GLN A 52 8.87 -4.26 9.09
CA GLN A 52 7.69 -4.60 8.28
C GLN A 52 6.80 -5.63 8.95
N ASP A 53 7.37 -6.72 9.48
CA ASP A 53 6.62 -7.76 10.17
C ASP A 53 5.86 -7.20 11.40
N ILE A 54 6.48 -6.26 12.13
CA ILE A 54 5.80 -5.59 13.26
C ILE A 54 4.66 -4.71 12.77
N ILE A 55 4.85 -3.91 11.72
CA ILE A 55 3.79 -3.07 11.17
C ILE A 55 2.61 -3.92 10.71
N VAL A 56 2.88 -5.01 9.99
CA VAL A 56 1.87 -5.96 9.53
C VAL A 56 1.13 -6.60 10.73
N GLN A 57 1.85 -7.07 11.75
CA GLN A 57 1.24 -7.66 12.94
C GLN A 57 0.41 -6.67 13.76
N LEU A 58 0.88 -5.43 13.88
CA LEU A 58 0.14 -4.37 14.58
C LEU A 58 -1.14 -4.01 13.84
N TYR A 59 -1.05 -3.90 12.52
CA TYR A 59 -2.17 -3.66 11.64
C TYR A 59 -3.20 -4.80 11.74
N ASP A 60 -2.77 -6.05 11.62
CA ASP A 60 -3.64 -7.23 11.74
C ASP A 60 -4.37 -7.26 13.09
N LYS A 61 -3.65 -7.04 14.19
CA LYS A 61 -4.25 -6.96 15.51
C LYS A 61 -5.19 -5.78 15.68
N PHE A 62 -4.81 -4.60 15.18
CA PHE A 62 -5.63 -3.41 15.26
C PHE A 62 -6.96 -3.61 14.53
N PHE A 63 -6.91 -4.13 13.30
CA PHE A 63 -8.12 -4.38 12.52
C PHE A 63 -8.98 -5.50 13.11
N LYS A 64 -8.39 -6.61 13.51
CA LYS A 64 -9.14 -7.74 14.13
C LYS A 64 -9.82 -7.34 15.44
N VAL A 65 -9.20 -6.50 16.25
CA VAL A 65 -9.73 -6.09 17.55
C VAL A 65 -10.62 -4.85 17.45
N GLY A 66 -10.19 -3.84 16.71
CA GLY A 66 -10.86 -2.55 16.62
C GLY A 66 -12.00 -2.52 15.60
N PHE A 67 -11.88 -3.29 14.51
CA PHE A 67 -12.78 -3.27 13.37
C PHE A 67 -13.18 -4.68 12.88
N SER A 68 -13.36 -5.61 13.78
CA SER A 68 -13.64 -7.03 13.47
C SER A 68 -14.76 -7.22 12.44
N LYS A 69 -15.88 -6.52 12.61
CA LYS A 69 -17.02 -6.58 11.68
C LYS A 69 -16.69 -6.03 10.28
N THR A 70 -15.86 -4.99 10.22
CA THR A 70 -15.42 -4.39 8.95
C THR A 70 -14.42 -5.29 8.26
N THR A 71 -13.51 -5.90 9.01
CA THR A 71 -12.50 -6.84 8.51
C THR A 71 -13.18 -8.09 7.92
N GLU A 72 -14.17 -8.65 8.63
CA GLU A 72 -14.96 -9.78 8.11
C GLU A 72 -15.76 -9.40 6.86
N LYS A 73 -16.37 -8.22 6.85
CA LYS A 73 -17.19 -7.75 5.72
C LYS A 73 -16.35 -7.45 4.48
N LEU A 74 -15.16 -6.89 4.66
CA LEU A 74 -14.25 -6.55 3.56
C LEU A 74 -13.34 -7.73 3.15
N GLY A 75 -13.38 -8.87 3.85
CA GLY A 75 -12.55 -10.03 3.54
C GLY A 75 -11.05 -9.76 3.61
N ILE A 76 -10.61 -8.87 4.51
CA ILE A 76 -9.19 -8.50 4.64
C ILE A 76 -8.40 -9.69 5.21
N VAL A 77 -7.51 -10.24 4.39
CA VAL A 77 -6.62 -11.35 4.76
C VAL A 77 -5.20 -11.03 4.33
N PHE A 78 -4.26 -11.20 5.25
CA PHE A 78 -2.83 -11.01 4.95
C PHE A 78 -2.26 -12.21 4.22
N THR A 79 -1.49 -11.93 3.17
CA THR A 79 -0.74 -12.95 2.46
C THR A 79 0.62 -13.14 3.13
N PRO A 80 1.00 -14.35 3.55
CA PRO A 80 2.34 -14.62 4.07
C PRO A 80 3.43 -14.21 3.07
N THR A 81 4.52 -13.65 3.57
CA THR A 81 5.63 -13.14 2.74
C THR A 81 6.22 -14.22 1.84
N GLU A 82 6.30 -15.47 2.31
CA GLU A 82 6.80 -16.60 1.55
C GLU A 82 5.92 -16.93 0.34
N VAL A 83 4.61 -16.76 0.48
CA VAL A 83 3.65 -16.94 -0.62
C VAL A 83 3.79 -15.79 -1.64
N VAL A 84 3.94 -14.56 -1.15
CA VAL A 84 4.19 -13.40 -2.01
C VAL A 84 5.49 -13.58 -2.79
N ASP A 85 6.57 -14.00 -2.14
CA ASP A 85 7.85 -14.28 -2.79
C ASP A 85 7.70 -15.34 -3.88
N PHE A 86 7.03 -16.45 -3.58
CA PHE A 86 6.75 -17.49 -4.57
C PHE A 86 6.00 -16.94 -5.79
N ILE A 87 5.00 -16.09 -5.57
CA ILE A 87 4.23 -15.46 -6.66
C ILE A 87 5.13 -14.53 -7.48
N VAL A 88 5.92 -13.66 -6.84
CA VAL A 88 6.81 -12.72 -7.51
C VAL A 88 7.84 -13.44 -8.38
N TYR A 89 8.49 -14.48 -7.86
CA TYR A 89 9.44 -15.29 -8.66
C TYR A 89 8.74 -16.09 -9.75
N SER A 90 7.50 -16.52 -9.54
CA SER A 90 6.70 -17.20 -10.58
C SER A 90 6.33 -16.24 -11.72
N VAL A 91 6.01 -14.98 -11.41
CA VAL A 91 5.77 -13.94 -12.41
C VAL A 91 7.03 -13.70 -13.24
N GLU A 92 8.19 -13.54 -12.60
CA GLU A 92 9.48 -13.40 -13.31
C GLU A 92 9.74 -14.59 -14.24
N ALA A 93 9.56 -15.81 -13.74
CA ALA A 93 9.74 -17.01 -14.55
C ALA A 93 8.77 -17.05 -15.75
N ALA A 94 7.52 -16.62 -15.56
CA ALA A 94 6.52 -16.57 -16.63
C ALA A 94 6.85 -15.48 -17.67
N LEU A 95 7.24 -14.29 -17.21
CA LEU A 95 7.68 -13.19 -18.08
C LEU A 95 8.86 -13.64 -18.97
N ASN A 96 9.87 -14.23 -18.38
CA ASN A 96 11.05 -14.72 -19.10
C ASN A 96 10.66 -15.81 -20.11
N LYS A 97 9.90 -16.81 -19.68
CA LYS A 97 9.59 -17.99 -20.49
C LYS A 97 8.65 -17.70 -21.66
N TYR A 98 7.62 -16.88 -21.45
CA TYR A 98 6.54 -16.73 -22.42
C TYR A 98 6.58 -15.41 -23.17
N PHE A 99 7.24 -14.37 -22.62
CA PHE A 99 7.24 -13.05 -23.20
C PHE A 99 8.65 -12.52 -23.52
N GLY A 100 9.72 -13.25 -23.11
CA GLY A 100 11.10 -12.78 -23.25
C GLY A 100 11.37 -11.47 -22.52
N LYS A 101 10.69 -11.26 -21.41
CA LYS A 101 10.71 -10.05 -20.58
C LYS A 101 11.13 -10.40 -19.15
N SER A 102 11.53 -9.39 -18.39
CA SER A 102 11.75 -9.49 -16.95
C SER A 102 10.99 -8.37 -16.20
N LEU A 103 10.85 -8.51 -14.91
CA LEU A 103 10.29 -7.45 -14.05
C LEU A 103 11.12 -6.16 -14.12
N SER A 104 12.41 -6.24 -14.44
CA SER A 104 13.29 -5.07 -14.59
C SER A 104 13.11 -4.33 -15.92
N ASP A 105 12.54 -4.98 -16.95
CA ASP A 105 12.45 -4.41 -18.29
C ASP A 105 11.55 -3.16 -18.34
N ILE A 106 11.92 -2.24 -19.22
CA ILE A 106 11.16 -1.03 -19.52
C ILE A 106 9.77 -1.41 -20.06
N GLY A 107 8.74 -0.77 -19.53
CA GLY A 107 7.35 -0.95 -19.95
C GLY A 107 6.69 -2.19 -19.38
N VAL A 108 7.34 -2.93 -18.47
CA VAL A 108 6.68 -3.99 -17.70
C VAL A 108 6.01 -3.35 -16.48
N ASN A 109 4.76 -2.91 -16.66
CA ASN A 109 3.96 -2.28 -15.62
C ASN A 109 3.25 -3.35 -14.78
N VAL A 110 3.40 -3.24 -13.46
CA VAL A 110 2.82 -4.16 -12.48
C VAL A 110 1.76 -3.45 -11.67
N LEU A 111 0.60 -4.07 -11.51
CA LEU A 111 -0.49 -3.58 -10.66
C LEU A 111 -0.79 -4.60 -9.56
N ASP A 112 -0.82 -4.14 -8.31
CA ASP A 112 -1.47 -4.82 -7.19
C ASP A 112 -2.84 -4.14 -6.94
N PRO A 113 -3.94 -4.74 -7.38
CA PRO A 113 -5.27 -4.12 -7.27
C PRO A 113 -5.89 -4.22 -5.88
N PHE A 114 -5.24 -4.93 -4.93
CA PHE A 114 -5.72 -5.16 -3.56
C PHE A 114 -4.57 -5.09 -2.56
N THR A 115 -3.91 -3.95 -2.55
CA THR A 115 -2.57 -3.74 -1.99
C THR A 115 -2.45 -4.04 -0.50
N GLY A 116 -3.50 -3.82 0.29
CA GLY A 116 -3.44 -3.99 1.73
C GLY A 116 -2.34 -3.13 2.36
N THR A 117 -1.34 -3.77 2.95
CA THR A 117 -0.17 -3.09 3.56
C THR A 117 1.02 -2.89 2.60
N GLY A 118 0.84 -3.15 1.31
CA GLY A 118 1.89 -2.96 0.29
C GLY A 118 2.84 -4.14 0.12
N THR A 119 2.50 -5.33 0.61
CA THR A 119 3.43 -6.46 0.67
C THR A 119 3.93 -6.89 -0.71
N PHE A 120 3.07 -6.99 -1.73
CA PHE A 120 3.52 -7.36 -3.08
C PHE A 120 4.52 -6.36 -3.66
N ILE A 121 4.22 -5.07 -3.56
CA ILE A 121 5.11 -4.03 -4.09
C ILE A 121 6.45 -4.01 -3.34
N THR A 122 6.43 -4.08 -2.01
CA THR A 122 7.67 -4.12 -1.21
C THR A 122 8.50 -5.37 -1.52
N ARG A 123 7.87 -6.53 -1.72
CA ARG A 123 8.60 -7.76 -2.07
C ARG A 123 9.17 -7.73 -3.48
N ILE A 124 8.50 -7.11 -4.45
CA ILE A 124 9.07 -6.88 -5.78
C ILE A 124 10.35 -6.03 -5.66
N LEU A 125 10.31 -4.92 -4.93
CA LEU A 125 11.49 -4.06 -4.72
C LEU A 125 12.65 -4.81 -4.03
N GLN A 126 12.35 -5.67 -3.06
CA GLN A 126 13.34 -6.41 -2.27
C GLN A 126 13.85 -7.70 -2.95
N SER A 127 13.18 -8.17 -3.99
CA SER A 127 13.45 -9.48 -4.61
C SER A 127 14.83 -9.62 -5.26
N GLY A 128 15.45 -8.47 -5.62
CA GLY A 128 16.66 -8.44 -6.45
C GLY A 128 16.39 -8.69 -7.95
N LEU A 129 15.13 -8.86 -8.36
CA LEU A 129 14.74 -9.06 -9.76
C LEU A 129 14.71 -7.73 -10.53
N VAL A 130 14.57 -6.62 -9.84
CA VAL A 130 14.71 -5.27 -10.40
C VAL A 130 16.15 -4.82 -10.21
N SER A 131 16.84 -4.46 -11.32
CA SER A 131 18.22 -3.98 -11.25
C SER A 131 18.32 -2.64 -10.52
N LYS A 132 19.48 -2.30 -9.99
CA LYS A 132 19.68 -1.03 -9.29
C LYS A 132 19.48 0.16 -10.22
N GLU A 133 19.90 0.02 -11.47
CA GLU A 133 19.78 1.05 -12.51
C GLU A 133 18.31 1.31 -12.87
N ASP A 134 17.46 0.29 -12.82
CA ASP A 134 16.04 0.37 -13.15
C ASP A 134 15.15 0.71 -11.96
N MET A 135 15.67 0.61 -10.74
CA MET A 135 14.91 0.74 -9.50
C MET A 135 14.11 2.05 -9.43
N PHE A 136 14.74 3.18 -9.78
CA PHE A 136 14.08 4.48 -9.78
C PHE A 136 12.90 4.53 -10.77
N ARG A 137 13.12 4.08 -12.00
CA ARG A 137 12.08 4.03 -13.04
C ARG A 137 10.94 3.11 -12.63
N LYS A 138 11.28 1.90 -12.15
CA LYS A 138 10.30 0.91 -11.70
C LYS A 138 9.42 1.48 -10.58
N TYR A 139 10.04 2.05 -9.56
CA TYR A 139 9.36 2.63 -8.41
C TYR A 139 8.46 3.82 -8.80
N THR A 140 8.95 4.75 -9.62
CA THR A 140 8.23 6.00 -9.92
C THR A 140 7.21 5.88 -11.06
N GLN A 141 7.34 4.88 -11.95
CA GLN A 141 6.59 4.84 -13.20
C GLN A 141 5.84 3.53 -13.47
N GLU A 142 6.34 2.39 -12.98
CA GLU A 142 5.91 1.08 -13.46
C GLU A 142 5.36 0.14 -12.36
N LEU A 143 5.37 0.58 -11.09
CA LEU A 143 4.68 -0.11 -9.99
C LEU A 143 3.43 0.65 -9.61
N HIS A 144 2.30 -0.06 -9.55
CA HIS A 144 0.98 0.50 -9.29
C HIS A 144 0.27 -0.31 -8.22
N ALA A 145 -0.56 0.38 -7.42
CA ALA A 145 -1.22 -0.20 -6.26
C ALA A 145 -2.58 0.46 -6.02
N ASN A 146 -3.62 -0.35 -5.77
CA ASN A 146 -4.95 0.14 -5.42
C ASN A 146 -5.31 -0.33 -4.01
N GLU A 147 -5.89 0.56 -3.22
CA GLU A 147 -6.41 0.23 -1.89
C GLU A 147 -7.67 1.04 -1.61
N ILE A 148 -8.70 0.38 -1.07
CA ILE A 148 -9.98 1.01 -0.76
C ILE A 148 -10.02 1.54 0.69
N VAL A 149 -9.24 0.93 1.59
CA VAL A 149 -9.24 1.30 3.00
C VAL A 149 -8.17 2.36 3.26
N LEU A 150 -8.59 3.58 3.62
CA LEU A 150 -7.70 4.72 3.83
C LEU A 150 -6.51 4.42 4.75
N LEU A 151 -6.73 3.71 5.85
CA LEU A 151 -5.64 3.37 6.78
C LEU A 151 -4.66 2.37 6.16
N SER A 152 -5.14 1.39 5.40
CA SER A 152 -4.29 0.44 4.66
C SER A 152 -3.48 1.15 3.59
N TYR A 153 -4.12 2.03 2.83
CA TYR A 153 -3.46 2.90 1.86
C TYR A 153 -2.29 3.67 2.48
N TYR A 154 -2.52 4.28 3.64
CA TYR A 154 -1.51 5.05 4.35
C TYR A 154 -0.32 4.18 4.78
N ILE A 155 -0.61 3.00 5.35
CA ILE A 155 0.41 2.04 5.77
C ILE A 155 1.19 1.50 4.56
N ALA A 156 0.49 1.17 3.48
CA ALA A 156 1.13 0.69 2.25
C ALA A 156 2.08 1.75 1.67
N ALA A 157 1.65 3.01 1.58
CA ALA A 157 2.50 4.09 1.10
C ALA A 157 3.77 4.22 1.93
N ILE A 158 3.66 4.24 3.27
CA ILE A 158 4.84 4.30 4.17
C ILE A 158 5.76 3.09 3.96
N ASN A 159 5.21 1.88 3.92
CA ASN A 159 6.01 0.65 3.77
C ASN A 159 6.78 0.63 2.44
N ILE A 160 6.12 1.02 1.36
CA ILE A 160 6.71 1.04 0.02
C ILE A 160 7.82 2.10 -0.05
N GLU A 161 7.54 3.31 0.43
CA GLU A 161 8.50 4.42 0.44
C GLU A 161 9.73 4.12 1.30
N GLU A 162 9.54 3.60 2.51
CA GLU A 162 10.62 3.22 3.40
C GLU A 162 11.47 2.09 2.82
N THR A 163 10.82 1.12 2.16
CA THR A 163 11.51 0.03 1.47
C THR A 163 12.39 0.57 0.35
N TYR A 164 11.85 1.41 -0.52
CA TYR A 164 12.58 2.03 -1.61
C TYR A 164 13.76 2.87 -1.09
N ASN A 165 13.51 3.73 -0.11
CA ASN A 165 14.53 4.61 0.48
C ASN A 165 15.69 3.81 1.07
N THR A 166 15.40 2.71 1.77
CA THR A 166 16.42 1.83 2.35
C THR A 166 17.24 1.09 1.28
N LEU A 167 16.61 0.68 0.17
CA LEU A 167 17.29 -0.07 -0.89
C LEU A 167 18.18 0.82 -1.77
N THR A 168 17.81 2.11 -1.92
CA THR A 168 18.51 3.04 -2.81
C THR A 168 19.51 3.93 -2.09
N ASP A 169 19.52 3.92 -0.76
CA ASP A 169 20.36 4.81 0.07
C ASP A 169 20.20 6.29 -0.33
N ASN A 170 18.98 6.65 -0.75
CA ASN A 170 18.69 7.95 -1.33
C ASN A 170 18.46 8.98 -0.21
N GLU A 171 19.29 10.02 -0.17
CA GLU A 171 19.13 11.14 0.78
C GLU A 171 17.89 11.99 0.48
N LYS A 172 17.38 11.94 -0.76
CA LYS A 172 16.22 12.70 -1.20
C LYS A 172 14.96 11.84 -1.08
N TYR A 173 13.98 12.36 -0.35
CA TYR A 173 12.66 11.74 -0.27
C TYR A 173 11.98 11.72 -1.65
N GLU A 174 11.53 10.53 -2.07
CA GLU A 174 10.77 10.32 -3.30
C GLU A 174 9.42 9.68 -2.94
N PRO A 175 8.26 10.34 -3.15
CA PRO A 175 6.96 9.78 -2.84
C PRO A 175 6.59 8.64 -3.79
N PHE A 176 5.87 7.63 -3.29
CA PHE A 176 5.30 6.59 -4.13
C PHE A 176 3.99 7.05 -4.76
N GLU A 177 4.07 7.60 -5.95
CA GLU A 177 2.90 8.07 -6.69
C GLU A 177 2.08 6.95 -7.36
N GLY A 178 2.58 5.72 -7.34
CA GLY A 178 1.90 4.57 -7.94
C GLY A 178 0.70 4.07 -7.15
N ILE A 179 0.53 4.49 -5.87
CA ILE A 179 -0.60 4.06 -5.06
C ILE A 179 -1.79 5.04 -5.20
N VAL A 180 -2.99 4.47 -5.33
CA VAL A 180 -4.25 5.22 -5.38
C VAL A 180 -5.26 4.69 -4.38
N LEU A 181 -6.03 5.60 -3.78
CA LEU A 181 -7.16 5.26 -2.91
C LEU A 181 -8.40 5.11 -3.81
N THR A 182 -8.82 3.87 -4.07
CA THR A 182 -9.93 3.58 -4.98
C THR A 182 -10.52 2.20 -4.72
N ASP A 183 -11.79 2.03 -5.05
CA ASP A 183 -12.39 0.71 -5.23
C ASP A 183 -12.04 0.18 -6.62
N THR A 184 -11.24 -0.88 -6.68
CA THR A 184 -10.81 -1.48 -7.95
C THR A 184 -11.99 -1.97 -8.80
N PHE A 185 -13.07 -2.45 -8.19
CA PHE A 185 -14.23 -2.97 -8.91
C PHE A 185 -15.14 -1.85 -9.43
N GLU A 186 -15.27 -0.74 -8.70
CA GLU A 186 -16.09 0.40 -9.12
C GLU A 186 -15.33 1.35 -10.06
N SER A 187 -14.02 1.42 -9.95
CA SER A 187 -13.19 2.37 -10.72
C SER A 187 -13.27 2.17 -12.25
N THR A 188 -13.82 1.04 -12.72
CA THR A 188 -14.02 0.75 -14.14
C THR A 188 -15.35 1.28 -14.70
N GLU A 189 -16.33 1.60 -13.84
CA GLU A 189 -17.72 1.85 -14.28
C GLU A 189 -18.19 3.31 -14.15
N LYS A 190 -17.54 4.15 -13.34
CA LYS A 190 -17.97 5.53 -13.09
C LYS A 190 -16.83 6.52 -13.11
N GLU A 191 -17.09 7.71 -13.66
CA GLU A 191 -16.35 8.93 -13.34
C GLU A 191 -16.78 9.36 -11.93
N ASP A 192 -16.16 8.80 -10.90
CA ASP A 192 -16.41 9.22 -9.53
C ASP A 192 -15.80 10.59 -9.31
N VAL A 193 -16.64 11.59 -9.20
CA VAL A 193 -16.31 12.92 -8.72
C VAL A 193 -16.21 12.82 -7.19
N ILE A 194 -15.06 12.38 -6.69
CA ILE A 194 -14.68 12.61 -5.29
C ILE A 194 -14.30 14.10 -5.21
N ASP A 195 -14.85 14.78 -4.20
CA ASP A 195 -14.68 16.21 -3.99
C ASP A 195 -13.21 16.64 -4.19
N ASP A 196 -12.97 17.41 -5.24
CA ASP A 196 -11.63 17.81 -5.75
C ASP A 196 -10.78 18.53 -4.70
N ASP A 197 -11.42 19.13 -3.69
CA ASP A 197 -10.73 19.93 -2.66
C ASP A 197 -9.92 19.09 -1.66
N ILE A 198 -10.28 17.81 -1.46
CA ILE A 198 -9.62 16.96 -0.44
C ILE A 198 -8.68 15.93 -1.06
N PHE A 199 -9.02 15.38 -2.23
CA PHE A 199 -8.32 14.26 -2.86
C PHE A 199 -7.87 14.50 -4.31
N GLY A 200 -7.78 15.74 -4.77
CA GLY A 200 -7.46 16.09 -6.16
C GLY A 200 -6.18 15.45 -6.70
N ASP A 201 -5.16 15.25 -5.87
CA ASP A 201 -3.96 14.51 -6.28
C ASP A 201 -4.22 13.02 -6.49
N ASN A 202 -5.12 12.41 -5.70
CA ASN A 202 -5.52 11.00 -5.88
C ASN A 202 -6.25 10.79 -7.19
N GLU A 203 -7.16 11.70 -7.56
CA GLU A 203 -7.89 11.69 -8.82
C GLU A 203 -6.94 11.76 -10.02
N ARG A 204 -5.95 12.65 -9.97
CA ARG A 204 -4.88 12.76 -10.98
C ARG A 204 -4.11 11.43 -11.13
N ARG A 205 -3.80 10.76 -10.01
CA ARG A 205 -3.10 9.47 -10.00
C ARG A 205 -3.96 8.35 -10.59
N ILE A 206 -5.26 8.31 -10.27
CA ILE A 206 -6.22 7.36 -10.86
C ILE A 206 -6.29 7.52 -12.38
N LYS A 207 -6.45 8.75 -12.88
CA LYS A 207 -6.48 9.04 -14.31
C LYS A 207 -5.19 8.57 -15.00
N ARG A 208 -4.03 8.91 -14.44
CA ARG A 208 -2.74 8.44 -14.94
C ARG A 208 -2.66 6.92 -15.01
N GLN A 209 -3.06 6.22 -13.95
CA GLN A 209 -3.00 4.76 -13.87
C GLN A 209 -3.89 4.09 -14.93
N ARG A 210 -5.06 4.65 -15.23
CA ARG A 210 -5.98 4.13 -16.27
C ARG A 210 -5.40 4.20 -17.69
N GLU A 211 -4.48 5.12 -17.95
CA GLU A 211 -3.85 5.30 -19.25
C GLU A 211 -2.62 4.38 -19.46
N ILE A 212 -2.13 3.77 -18.38
CA ILE A 212 -0.93 2.92 -18.42
C ILE A 212 -1.30 1.49 -18.85
N PRO A 213 -0.61 0.92 -19.85
CA PRO A 213 -0.80 -0.48 -20.23
C PRO A 213 -0.25 -1.41 -19.13
N ILE A 214 -1.12 -2.00 -18.32
CA ILE A 214 -0.74 -2.96 -17.30
C ILE A 214 -0.40 -4.31 -17.96
N ASN A 215 0.78 -4.84 -17.68
CA ASN A 215 1.29 -6.10 -18.21
C ASN A 215 1.21 -7.24 -17.20
N VAL A 216 1.30 -6.92 -15.93
CA VAL A 216 1.30 -7.87 -14.81
C VAL A 216 0.31 -7.42 -13.76
N ILE A 217 -0.56 -8.32 -13.35
CA ILE A 217 -1.45 -8.12 -12.20
C ILE A 217 -1.10 -9.18 -11.16
N VAL A 218 -0.77 -8.73 -9.96
CA VAL A 218 -0.48 -9.59 -8.80
C VAL A 218 -1.24 -9.08 -7.60
N GLY A 219 -1.80 -9.94 -6.79
CA GLY A 219 -2.52 -9.53 -5.60
C GLY A 219 -3.28 -10.67 -4.95
N ASN A 220 -3.79 -10.42 -3.76
CA ASN A 220 -4.70 -11.31 -3.05
C ASN A 220 -6.08 -10.62 -2.94
N PRO A 221 -7.04 -10.95 -3.83
CA PRO A 221 -8.34 -10.30 -3.82
C PRO A 221 -9.10 -10.61 -2.53
N PRO A 222 -9.96 -9.67 -2.05
CA PRO A 222 -10.80 -9.91 -0.90
C PRO A 222 -11.76 -11.08 -1.18
N TYR A 223 -11.93 -11.94 -0.18
CA TYR A 223 -12.87 -13.06 -0.26
C TYR A 223 -13.69 -13.17 1.03
N SER A 224 -14.97 -13.52 0.87
CA SER A 224 -15.84 -13.82 2.00
C SER A 224 -15.87 -15.34 2.24
N ALA A 225 -15.50 -15.76 3.44
CA ALA A 225 -15.58 -17.16 3.83
C ALA A 225 -17.03 -17.68 3.95
N ARG A 226 -18.04 -16.80 3.83
CA ARG A 226 -19.47 -17.10 3.94
C ARG A 226 -20.24 -16.36 2.85
N GLN A 227 -20.18 -16.84 1.62
CA GLN A 227 -21.24 -16.55 0.65
C GLN A 227 -22.45 -17.39 1.02
N THR A 228 -23.35 -16.87 1.83
CA THR A 228 -24.72 -17.36 1.83
C THR A 228 -25.36 -16.88 0.53
N ASN A 229 -25.57 -17.81 -0.39
CA ASN A 229 -26.49 -17.58 -1.51
C ASN A 229 -27.88 -17.43 -0.89
N ASP A 230 -28.32 -16.21 -0.66
CA ASP A 230 -29.72 -15.90 -0.50
C ASP A 230 -30.36 -16.01 -1.90
N ASN A 231 -30.94 -17.18 -2.18
CA ASN A 231 -31.88 -17.37 -3.29
C ASN A 231 -33.20 -16.71 -2.99
#